data_2c69cae29bedb0b7eb146c39788ee1f3
#
_entry.id   2c69cae29bedb0b7eb146c39788ee1f3
#
_cell.length_a   1.000
_cell.length_b   1.000
_cell.length_c   1.000
_cell.angle_alpha   90.00
_cell.angle_beta   90.00
_cell.angle_gamma   90.00
#
_symmetry.space_group_name_H-M   'P 1'
#
loop_
_entity.id
_entity.type
_entity.pdbx_description
1 polymer ?
#
loop_
_entity_poly.entity_id
_entity_poly.type
_entity_poly.pdbx_seq_one_letter_code
_entity_poly.pdbx_strand_id
1 'polypeptide(L)'
;MNSEFELIDLFKNIGSEYYKDNGIIISPGDDCAVFKSNKPIVTSIDASVEGVHFPKNAKPSDIAYRSIAVALSDIAAMACKPLAFSLSVTAPHNKHDLSLIHI
;
A
#
# COMPACT_ATOMS: atom_id res chain seq x y z
N MET A 1 -1.44 -0.88 -22.23
CA MET A 1 -1.49 0.03 -21.08
C MET A 1 -2.51 -0.48 -20.08
N ASN A 2 -2.15 -0.55 -18.82
CA ASN A 2 -3.07 -1.04 -17.81
C ASN A 2 -4.09 0.04 -17.44
N SER A 3 -5.36 -0.34 -17.40
CA SER A 3 -6.41 0.51 -16.86
C SER A 3 -6.31 0.55 -15.31
N GLU A 4 -7.06 1.46 -14.70
CA GLU A 4 -7.16 1.54 -13.25
C GLU A 4 -7.58 0.19 -12.62
N PHE A 5 -8.59 -0.45 -13.20
CA PHE A 5 -9.08 -1.73 -12.68
C PHE A 5 -8.08 -2.87 -12.87
N GLU A 6 -7.31 -2.86 -13.96
CA GLU A 6 -6.24 -3.84 -14.14
C GLU A 6 -5.15 -3.68 -13.10
N LEU A 7 -4.78 -2.44 -12.75
CA LEU A 7 -3.82 -2.19 -11.68
C LEU A 7 -4.33 -2.65 -10.32
N ILE A 8 -5.60 -2.39 -10.03
CA ILE A 8 -6.22 -2.87 -8.78
C ILE A 8 -6.18 -4.40 -8.72
N ASP A 9 -6.49 -5.08 -9.83
CA ASP A 9 -6.45 -6.53 -9.89
C ASP A 9 -5.06 -7.11 -9.63
N LEU A 10 -4.01 -6.39 -10.01
CA LEU A 10 -2.63 -6.82 -9.74
C LEU A 10 -2.27 -6.77 -8.26
N PHE A 11 -2.84 -5.83 -7.52
CA PHE A 11 -2.45 -5.58 -6.13
C PHE A 11 -3.43 -6.13 -5.09
N LYS A 12 -4.68 -6.35 -5.45
CA LYS A 12 -5.76 -6.63 -4.49
C LYS A 12 -5.56 -7.88 -3.62
N ASN A 13 -4.76 -8.84 -4.09
CA ASN A 13 -4.54 -10.09 -3.37
C ASN A 13 -3.25 -10.10 -2.53
N ILE A 14 -2.47 -9.02 -2.56
CA ILE A 14 -1.25 -8.94 -1.75
C ILE A 14 -1.64 -8.94 -0.28
N GLY A 15 -1.11 -9.91 0.47
CA GLY A 15 -1.39 -10.04 1.90
C GLY A 15 -2.77 -10.59 2.25
N SER A 16 -3.54 -11.06 1.27
CA SER A 16 -4.91 -11.53 1.50
C SER A 16 -5.00 -12.69 2.50
N GLU A 17 -3.97 -13.51 2.63
CA GLU A 17 -3.90 -14.60 3.59
C GLU A 17 -3.93 -14.12 5.06
N TYR A 18 -3.64 -12.87 5.31
CA TYR A 18 -3.64 -12.28 6.66
C TYR A 18 -4.92 -11.54 7.01
N TYR A 19 -5.86 -11.39 6.09
CA TYR A 19 -7.04 -10.56 6.28
C TYR A 19 -7.89 -11.01 7.46
N LYS A 20 -8.14 -12.30 7.56
CA LYS A 20 -8.96 -12.88 8.64
C LYS A 20 -8.34 -12.61 10.01
N ASP A 21 -7.04 -12.87 10.15
CA ASP A 21 -6.33 -12.71 11.41
C ASP A 21 -6.21 -11.24 11.84
N ASN A 22 -6.22 -10.33 10.89
CA ASN A 22 -6.09 -8.89 11.12
C ASN A 22 -7.45 -8.17 11.19
N GLY A 23 -8.56 -8.89 11.18
CA GLY A 23 -9.88 -8.32 11.31
C GLY A 23 -10.42 -7.63 10.05
N ILE A 24 -9.85 -7.92 8.89
CA ILE A 24 -10.32 -7.37 7.60
C ILE A 24 -11.57 -8.14 7.19
N ILE A 25 -12.69 -7.44 7.13
CA ILE A 25 -14.00 -8.00 6.79
C ILE A 25 -14.30 -7.83 5.30
N ILE A 26 -14.08 -6.62 4.78
CA ILE A 26 -14.21 -6.31 3.36
C ILE A 26 -12.85 -5.79 2.87
N SER A 27 -12.33 -6.44 1.87
CA SER A 27 -11.02 -6.18 1.28
C SER A 27 -11.14 -5.47 -0.08
N PRO A 28 -10.05 -5.25 -0.81
CA PRO A 28 -10.08 -4.64 -2.14
C PRO A 28 -11.07 -5.32 -3.09
N GLY A 29 -11.76 -4.54 -3.88
CA GLY A 29 -12.79 -4.99 -4.82
C GLY A 29 -14.17 -4.43 -4.52
N ASP A 30 -14.31 -3.69 -3.43
CA ASP A 30 -15.52 -2.95 -3.08
C ASP A 30 -15.18 -1.47 -2.93
N ASP A 31 -16.18 -0.62 -2.69
CA ASP A 31 -15.98 0.84 -2.59
C ASP A 31 -15.12 1.22 -1.39
N CYS A 32 -15.21 0.45 -0.31
CA CYS A 32 -14.47 0.70 0.91
C CYS A 32 -13.92 -0.61 1.47
N ALA A 33 -12.90 -0.49 2.31
CA ALA A 33 -12.47 -1.59 3.16
C ALA A 33 -13.23 -1.54 4.48
N VAL A 34 -13.55 -2.70 5.04
CA VAL A 34 -14.15 -2.82 6.35
C VAL A 34 -13.30 -3.73 7.21
N PHE A 35 -12.93 -3.27 8.38
CA PHE A 35 -12.22 -4.09 9.35
C PHE A 35 -12.76 -3.86 10.74
N LYS A 36 -12.62 -4.88 11.59
CA LYS A 36 -13.11 -4.88 12.94
C LYS A 36 -11.96 -4.76 13.93
N SER A 37 -12.13 -3.91 14.93
CA SER A 37 -11.18 -3.79 16.03
C SER A 37 -11.92 -3.47 17.32
N ASN A 38 -11.50 -4.08 18.41
CA ASN A 38 -12.01 -3.79 19.75
C ASN A 38 -11.03 -2.92 20.56
N LYS A 39 -9.96 -2.44 19.90
CA LYS A 39 -8.93 -1.58 20.49
C LYS A 39 -8.76 -0.33 19.63
N PRO A 40 -8.20 0.75 20.17
CA PRO A 40 -7.85 1.92 19.38
C PRO A 40 -6.96 1.54 18.20
N ILE A 41 -7.17 2.22 17.08
CA ILE A 41 -6.37 2.03 15.86
C ILE A 41 -5.49 3.25 15.66
N VAL A 42 -4.21 3.00 15.39
CA VAL A 42 -3.25 4.03 15.02
C VAL A 42 -3.12 4.02 13.50
N THR A 43 -3.22 5.18 12.88
CA THR A 43 -3.07 5.32 11.44
C THR A 43 -1.99 6.33 11.10
N SER A 44 -1.29 6.09 10.00
CA SER A 44 -0.30 7.01 9.43
C SER A 44 -0.48 7.06 7.93
N ILE A 45 -0.32 8.23 7.36
CA ILE A 45 -0.37 8.44 5.91
C ILE A 45 0.89 9.18 5.50
N ASP A 46 1.60 8.64 4.54
CA ASP A 46 2.78 9.27 3.95
C ASP A 46 2.65 9.33 2.44
N ALA A 47 3.10 10.43 1.87
CA ALA A 47 3.19 10.59 0.44
C ALA A 47 4.62 10.33 -0.04
N SER A 48 4.74 9.74 -1.21
CA SER A 48 6.02 9.59 -1.92
C SER A 48 5.87 10.21 -3.30
N VAL A 49 6.52 11.34 -3.51
CA VAL A 49 6.38 12.17 -4.70
C VAL A 49 7.68 12.16 -5.49
N GLU A 50 7.59 11.86 -6.78
CA GLU A 50 8.73 11.88 -7.69
C GLU A 50 9.39 13.27 -7.70
N GLY A 51 10.72 13.28 -7.62
CA GLY A 51 11.49 14.52 -7.58
C GLY A 51 11.55 15.20 -6.21
N VAL A 52 10.74 14.76 -5.24
CA VAL A 52 10.74 15.26 -3.86
C VAL A 52 11.27 14.20 -2.91
N HIS A 53 10.66 13.02 -2.92
CA HIS A 53 11.01 11.93 -2.00
C HIS A 53 11.91 10.88 -2.66
N PHE A 54 11.90 10.80 -3.97
CA PHE A 54 12.76 9.90 -4.74
C PHE A 54 13.08 10.51 -6.10
N PRO A 55 14.23 10.16 -6.71
CA PRO A 55 14.62 10.72 -8.01
C PRO A 55 13.76 10.16 -9.15
N LYS A 56 13.71 10.89 -10.27
CA LYS A 56 12.92 10.51 -11.45
C LYS A 56 13.36 9.18 -12.07
N ASN A 57 14.59 8.79 -11.87
CA ASN A 57 15.15 7.54 -12.39
C ASN A 57 15.14 6.39 -11.37
N ALA A 58 14.44 6.55 -10.25
CA ALA A 58 14.33 5.51 -9.24
C ALA A 58 13.62 4.28 -9.82
N LYS A 59 14.05 3.11 -9.41
CA LYS A 59 13.41 1.85 -9.80
C LYS A 59 12.05 1.73 -9.14
N PRO A 60 11.04 1.19 -9.84
CA PRO A 60 9.72 0.97 -9.24
C PRO A 60 9.77 0.18 -7.92
N SER A 61 10.62 -0.85 -7.84
CA SER A 61 10.77 -1.63 -6.60
C SER A 61 11.26 -0.79 -5.42
N ASP A 62 12.19 0.14 -5.66
CA ASP A 62 12.70 1.02 -4.61
C ASP A 62 11.64 2.03 -4.17
N ILE A 63 10.86 2.54 -5.11
CA ILE A 63 9.74 3.45 -4.82
C ILE A 63 8.72 2.78 -3.89
N ALA A 64 8.32 1.56 -4.24
CA ALA A 64 7.34 0.83 -3.45
C ALA A 64 7.89 0.47 -2.07
N TYR A 65 9.10 -0.05 -2.01
CA TYR A 65 9.74 -0.38 -0.73
C TYR A 65 9.77 0.84 0.19
N ARG A 66 10.26 1.97 -0.32
CA ARG A 66 10.37 3.19 0.45
C ARG A 66 9.01 3.68 0.93
N SER A 67 8.01 3.68 0.05
CA SER A 67 6.67 4.17 0.36
C SER A 67 6.04 3.42 1.54
N ILE A 68 6.21 2.11 1.56
CA ILE A 68 5.65 1.29 2.65
C ILE A 68 6.52 1.35 3.89
N ALA A 69 7.84 1.31 3.73
CA ALA A 69 8.77 1.33 4.86
C ALA A 69 8.64 2.60 5.70
N VAL A 70 8.42 3.75 5.06
CA VAL A 70 8.21 5.03 5.76
C VAL A 70 6.96 4.98 6.63
N ALA A 71 5.85 4.49 6.07
CA ALA A 71 4.60 4.37 6.83
C ALA A 71 4.72 3.35 7.97
N LEU A 72 5.36 2.20 7.72
CA LEU A 72 5.61 1.20 8.76
C LEU A 72 6.50 1.72 9.87
N SER A 73 7.47 2.56 9.54
CA SER A 73 8.35 3.18 10.53
C SER A 73 7.56 4.03 11.53
N ASP A 74 6.56 4.77 11.09
CA ASP A 74 5.70 5.56 11.97
C ASP A 74 4.86 4.66 12.90
N ILE A 75 4.34 3.58 12.38
CA ILE A 75 3.59 2.59 13.18
C ILE A 75 4.50 1.94 14.22
N ALA A 76 5.72 1.58 13.83
CA ALA A 76 6.71 1.01 14.74
C ALA A 76 7.11 1.98 15.85
N ALA A 77 7.22 3.28 15.52
CA ALA A 77 7.53 4.32 16.50
C ALA A 77 6.47 4.41 17.60
N MET A 78 5.22 4.05 17.30
CA MET A 78 4.12 4.00 18.26
C MET A 78 3.99 2.63 18.93
N ALA A 79 4.94 1.73 18.72
CA ALA A 79 4.94 0.36 19.25
C ALA A 79 3.68 -0.43 18.88
N CYS A 80 3.15 -0.20 17.68
CA CYS A 80 1.93 -0.83 17.21
C CYS A 80 2.23 -1.94 16.20
N LYS A 81 1.36 -2.95 16.17
CA LYS A 81 1.40 -4.00 15.16
C LYS A 81 0.72 -3.50 13.89
N PRO A 82 1.35 -3.61 12.72
CA PRO A 82 0.67 -3.27 11.47
C PRO A 82 -0.45 -4.25 11.17
N LEU A 83 -1.61 -3.75 10.76
CA LEU A 83 -2.76 -4.57 10.41
C LEU A 83 -2.99 -4.58 8.90
N ALA A 84 -2.94 -3.42 8.28
CA ALA A 84 -3.22 -3.25 6.86
C ALA A 84 -2.64 -1.92 6.38
N PHE A 85 -2.56 -1.76 5.07
CA PHE A 85 -2.22 -0.48 4.46
C PHE A 85 -3.16 -0.21 3.29
N SER A 86 -3.37 1.06 3.02
CA SER A 86 -4.02 1.52 1.80
C SER A 86 -2.98 2.11 0.88
N LEU A 87 -3.09 1.82 -0.39
CA LEU A 87 -2.16 2.29 -1.40
C LEU A 87 -2.89 3.13 -2.44
N SER A 88 -2.43 4.36 -2.64
CA SER A 88 -2.86 5.20 -3.74
C SER A 88 -1.68 5.40 -4.68
N VAL A 89 -1.87 5.08 -5.94
CA VAL A 89 -0.81 5.15 -6.95
C VAL A 89 -1.25 6.05 -8.10
N THR A 90 -0.43 7.05 -8.38
CA THR A 90 -0.53 7.84 -9.59
C THR A 90 0.80 7.76 -10.31
N ALA A 91 0.81 7.16 -11.49
CA ALA A 91 2.05 6.92 -12.23
C ALA A 91 1.87 7.23 -13.71
N PRO A 92 2.92 7.74 -14.38
CA PRO A 92 2.88 7.90 -15.83
C PRO A 92 2.85 6.53 -16.53
N HIS A 93 2.42 6.52 -17.79
CA HIS A 93 2.27 5.29 -18.57
C HIS A 93 3.53 4.42 -18.63
N ASN A 94 4.70 5.03 -18.65
CA ASN A 94 5.97 4.33 -18.75
C ASN A 94 6.45 3.73 -17.43
N LYS A 95 5.70 3.84 -16.35
CA LYS A 95 6.03 3.30 -15.03
C LYS A 95 5.05 2.22 -14.56
N HIS A 96 4.39 1.54 -15.49
CA HIS A 96 3.46 0.46 -15.18
C HIS A 96 4.13 -0.77 -14.57
N ASP A 97 5.45 -0.86 -14.62
CA ASP A 97 6.22 -1.94 -14.00
C ASP A 97 6.10 -1.99 -12.47
N LEU A 98 5.37 -1.06 -11.88
CA LEU A 98 4.98 -1.15 -10.48
C LEU A 98 4.27 -2.47 -10.15
N SER A 99 3.64 -3.09 -11.14
CA SER A 99 3.02 -4.41 -10.99
C SER A 99 4.00 -5.54 -10.69
N LEU A 100 5.29 -5.34 -10.96
CA LEU A 100 6.35 -6.31 -10.69
C LEU A 100 6.93 -6.17 -9.28
N ILE A 101 6.44 -5.25 -8.49
CA ILE A 101 6.94 -5.00 -7.15
C ILE A 101 6.34 -6.00 -6.18
N HIS A 102 7.19 -6.71 -5.49
CA HIS A 102 6.81 -7.59 -4.39
C HIS A 102 6.91 -6.78 -3.09
N ILE A 103 5.77 -6.56 -2.50
CA ILE A 103 5.64 -5.79 -1.27
C ILE A 103 5.39 -6.76 -0.11
#